data_e1f6a44be004fbcc90935950f77ae9e8
#
_entry.id   e1f6a44be004fbcc90935950f77ae9e8
#
_cell.length_a   1.000
_cell.length_b   1.000
_cell.length_c   1.000
_cell.angle_alpha   90.00
_cell.angle_beta   90.00
_cell.angle_gamma   90.00
#
_symmetry.space_group_name_H-M   'P 1'
#
loop_
_entity.id
_entity.type
_entity.pdbx_description
1 polymer ?
#
loop_
_entity_poly.entity_id
_entity_poly.type
_entity_poly.pdbx_seq_one_letter_code
_entity_poly.pdbx_strand_id
1 'polypeptide(L)'
;MLFYTLPTISLASVEEIEIVILESFPVQVQVIARGNLPDPCTEISEVLQEREGETFFTTIKTYRSPGFCIQVLAPFEEIIPLDVYCLPAGTYTVDVNGVQATFDLEVDNILSI
;
A
#
# COMPACT_ATOMS: atom_id res chain seq x y z
N MET A 1 25.81 0.37 -13.36
CA MET A 1 26.07 1.72 -13.88
C MET A 1 25.69 2.78 -12.86
N LEU A 2 26.45 3.85 -12.80
CA LEU A 2 26.24 4.94 -11.85
C LEU A 2 25.87 6.22 -12.60
N PHE A 3 24.84 6.91 -12.18
CA PHE A 3 24.48 8.18 -12.79
C PHE A 3 23.87 9.12 -11.75
N TYR A 4 23.95 10.41 -12.05
CA TYR A 4 23.47 11.48 -11.17
C TYR A 4 22.04 11.85 -11.55
N THR A 5 21.17 12.03 -10.54
CA THR A 5 19.82 12.53 -10.75
C THR A 5 19.46 13.61 -9.73
N LEU A 6 18.45 14.38 -10.07
CA LEU A 6 17.86 15.36 -9.17
C LEU A 6 16.94 14.69 -8.15
N PRO A 7 16.65 15.33 -7.00
CA PRO A 7 15.67 14.80 -6.07
C PRO A 7 14.31 14.68 -6.77
N THR A 8 13.62 13.56 -6.53
CA THR A 8 12.38 13.26 -7.21
C THR A 8 11.37 12.64 -6.25
N ILE A 9 10.12 13.13 -6.32
CA ILE A 9 8.98 12.51 -5.64
C ILE A 9 8.14 11.85 -6.70
N SER A 10 7.83 10.57 -6.51
CA SER A 10 6.99 9.84 -7.46
C SER A 10 6.22 8.74 -6.74
N LEU A 11 5.50 7.93 -7.52
CA LEU A 11 4.75 6.79 -7.00
C LEU A 11 5.61 5.53 -7.07
N ALA A 12 5.50 4.68 -6.05
CA ALA A 12 6.17 3.40 -6.06
C ALA A 12 5.55 2.49 -7.14
N SER A 13 6.38 1.68 -7.76
CA SER A 13 5.93 0.66 -8.71
C SER A 13 5.48 -0.58 -7.95
N VAL A 14 4.17 -0.71 -7.77
CA VAL A 14 3.57 -1.86 -7.08
C VAL A 14 3.28 -2.94 -8.13
N GLU A 15 3.80 -4.14 -7.92
CA GLU A 15 3.59 -5.25 -8.84
C GLU A 15 2.48 -6.18 -8.38
N GLU A 16 2.34 -6.36 -7.06
CA GLU A 16 1.29 -7.23 -6.51
C GLU A 16 0.86 -6.73 -5.14
N ILE A 17 -0.36 -7.08 -4.76
CA ILE A 17 -0.85 -6.86 -3.41
C ILE A 17 -1.46 -8.14 -2.89
N GLU A 18 -1.34 -8.33 -1.58
CA GLU A 18 -1.92 -9.45 -0.85
C GLU A 18 -2.76 -8.90 0.28
N ILE A 19 -3.98 -9.40 0.44
CA ILE A 19 -4.87 -8.97 1.52
C ILE A 19 -4.85 -10.04 2.59
N VAL A 20 -4.55 -9.64 3.83
CA VAL A 20 -4.52 -10.51 4.99
C VAL A 20 -5.62 -10.09 5.93
N ILE A 21 -6.53 -11.00 6.25
CA ILE A 21 -7.60 -10.77 7.20
C ILE A 21 -7.24 -11.48 8.49
N LEU A 22 -7.10 -10.68 9.56
CA LEU A 22 -6.78 -11.22 10.88
C LEU A 22 -8.07 -11.56 11.62
N GLU A 23 -8.18 -12.82 12.03
CA GLU A 23 -9.35 -13.40 12.68
C GLU A 23 -9.46 -12.91 14.13
N SER A 24 -9.82 -11.65 14.29
CA SER A 24 -10.06 -11.02 15.58
C SER A 24 -11.47 -10.42 15.58
N PHE A 25 -11.88 -9.82 16.68
CA PHE A 25 -13.14 -9.11 16.74
C PHE A 25 -12.93 -7.77 17.46
N PRO A 26 -13.06 -6.64 16.78
CA PRO A 26 -13.35 -6.51 15.34
C PRO A 26 -12.25 -7.10 14.47
N VAL A 27 -12.61 -7.50 13.26
CA VAL A 27 -11.66 -8.02 12.28
C VAL A 27 -10.66 -6.93 11.88
N GLN A 28 -9.41 -7.30 11.70
CA GLN A 28 -8.37 -6.43 11.17
C GLN A 28 -7.99 -6.88 9.76
N VAL A 29 -7.76 -5.92 8.89
CA VAL A 29 -7.38 -6.21 7.51
C VAL A 29 -6.10 -5.45 7.19
N GLN A 30 -5.15 -6.15 6.58
CA GLN A 30 -3.89 -5.56 6.13
C GLN A 30 -3.70 -5.82 4.65
N VAL A 31 -3.08 -4.88 3.96
CA VAL A 31 -2.64 -5.06 2.59
C VAL A 31 -1.12 -5.11 2.59
N ILE A 32 -0.57 -6.13 1.94
CA ILE A 32 0.87 -6.23 1.75
C ILE A 32 1.13 -5.89 0.29
N ALA A 33 1.83 -4.78 0.06
CA ALA A 33 2.17 -4.34 -1.28
C ALA A 33 3.62 -4.67 -1.57
N ARG A 34 3.89 -5.28 -2.70
CA ARG A 34 5.23 -5.67 -3.13
C ARG A 34 5.51 -5.11 -4.51
N GLY A 35 6.73 -4.69 -4.71
CA GLY A 35 7.17 -4.16 -5.98
C GLY A 35 8.65 -3.83 -5.95
N ASN A 36 9.05 -2.94 -6.84
CA ASN A 36 10.45 -2.54 -6.96
C ASN A 36 10.60 -1.03 -6.96
N LEU A 37 11.63 -0.57 -6.29
CA LEU A 37 12.11 0.80 -6.42
C LEU A 37 13.14 0.84 -7.55
N PRO A 38 13.26 1.97 -8.26
CA PRO A 38 14.12 2.04 -9.44
C PRO A 38 15.61 1.93 -9.12
N ASP A 39 16.00 2.25 -7.88
CA ASP A 39 17.39 2.20 -7.44
C ASP A 39 17.44 2.19 -5.91
N PRO A 40 18.63 1.88 -5.31
CA PRO A 40 18.77 1.84 -3.85
C PRO A 40 18.72 3.21 -3.16
N CYS A 41 18.76 4.30 -3.92
CA CYS A 41 18.72 5.66 -3.37
C CYS A 41 17.28 6.19 -3.27
N THR A 42 16.32 5.43 -3.75
CA THR A 42 14.90 5.74 -3.65
C THR A 42 14.33 5.02 -2.43
N GLU A 43 13.53 5.73 -1.66
CA GLU A 43 12.88 5.16 -0.49
C GLU A 43 11.39 5.50 -0.48
N ILE A 44 10.62 4.72 0.26
CA ILE A 44 9.21 5.02 0.47
C ILE A 44 9.16 6.18 1.46
N SER A 45 8.57 7.29 1.02
CA SER A 45 8.51 8.51 1.83
C SER A 45 7.19 8.69 2.54
N GLU A 46 6.11 8.18 1.96
CA GLU A 46 4.78 8.43 2.50
C GLU A 46 3.80 7.36 2.01
N VAL A 47 2.91 6.95 2.89
CA VAL A 47 1.81 6.05 2.56
C VAL A 47 0.52 6.73 2.97
N LEU A 48 -0.34 7.03 2.00
CA LEU A 48 -1.60 7.70 2.23
C LEU A 48 -2.75 6.72 2.00
N GLN A 49 -3.78 6.84 2.82
CA GLN A 49 -4.95 5.98 2.70
C GLN A 49 -6.21 6.83 2.69
N GLU A 50 -7.11 6.51 1.78
CA GLU A 50 -8.36 7.21 1.62
C GLU A 50 -9.43 6.21 1.22
N ARG A 51 -10.67 6.42 1.64
CA ARG A 51 -11.77 5.54 1.27
C ARG A 51 -12.89 6.33 0.61
N GLU A 52 -13.34 5.84 -0.54
CA GLU A 52 -14.52 6.36 -1.22
C GLU A 52 -15.50 5.21 -1.41
N GLY A 53 -16.64 5.28 -0.69
CA GLY A 53 -17.61 4.19 -0.73
C GLY A 53 -17.01 2.88 -0.25
N GLU A 54 -16.95 1.90 -1.12
CA GLU A 54 -16.44 0.56 -0.82
C GLU A 54 -15.03 0.32 -1.36
N THR A 55 -14.33 1.40 -1.77
CA THR A 55 -12.97 1.31 -2.29
C THR A 55 -12.00 2.04 -1.38
N PHE A 56 -10.94 1.33 -1.00
CA PHE A 56 -9.81 1.89 -0.29
C PHE A 56 -8.73 2.25 -1.30
N PHE A 57 -8.37 3.53 -1.36
CA PHE A 57 -7.30 4.01 -2.20
C PHE A 57 -6.06 4.22 -1.33
N THR A 58 -5.01 3.51 -1.63
CA THR A 58 -3.73 3.66 -0.94
C THR A 58 -2.69 4.15 -1.93
N THR A 59 -1.98 5.19 -1.56
CA THR A 59 -0.94 5.79 -2.40
C THR A 59 0.39 5.63 -1.69
N ILE A 60 1.33 4.95 -2.31
CA ILE A 60 2.70 4.81 -1.81
C ILE A 60 3.58 5.74 -2.60
N LYS A 61 4.10 6.76 -1.94
CA LYS A 61 4.98 7.75 -2.55
C LYS A 61 6.43 7.47 -2.23
N THR A 62 7.29 7.79 -3.16
CA THR A 62 8.73 7.61 -3.01
C THR A 62 9.45 8.94 -3.07
N TYR A 63 10.61 8.97 -2.46
CA TYR A 63 11.54 10.08 -2.54
C TYR A 63 12.91 9.55 -2.94
N ARG A 64 13.52 10.19 -3.92
CA ARG A 64 14.85 9.86 -4.33
C ARG A 64 15.78 11.00 -3.97
N SER A 65 16.82 10.68 -3.20
CA SER A 65 17.86 11.66 -2.84
C SER A 65 18.63 12.10 -4.08
N PRO A 66 19.06 13.36 -4.15
CA PRO A 66 19.89 13.79 -5.27
C PRO A 66 21.26 13.15 -5.19
N GLY A 67 21.92 12.99 -6.33
CA GLY A 67 23.28 12.51 -6.38
C GLY A 67 23.45 11.29 -7.28
N PHE A 68 24.59 10.66 -7.14
CA PHE A 68 24.93 9.46 -7.90
C PHE A 68 24.38 8.22 -7.22
N CYS A 69 23.90 7.28 -8.02
CA CYS A 69 23.35 6.04 -7.51
C CYS A 69 23.56 4.90 -8.52
N ILE A 70 23.75 3.71 -7.99
CA ILE A 70 23.80 2.50 -8.81
C ILE A 70 22.44 2.27 -9.42
N GLN A 71 22.36 1.98 -10.70
CA GLN A 71 21.10 1.72 -11.38
C GLN A 71 20.76 0.24 -11.29
N VAL A 72 20.15 -0.16 -10.18
CA VAL A 72 19.73 -1.54 -9.91
C VAL A 72 18.41 -1.48 -9.18
N LEU A 73 17.47 -2.35 -9.56
CA LEU A 73 16.16 -2.41 -8.90
C LEU A 73 16.31 -2.88 -7.46
N ALA A 74 15.56 -2.25 -6.56
CA ALA A 74 15.54 -2.59 -5.15
C ALA A 74 14.11 -3.05 -4.78
N PRO A 75 13.90 -4.31 -4.42
CA PRO A 75 12.56 -4.80 -4.05
C PRO A 75 12.10 -4.15 -2.74
N PHE A 76 10.79 -3.97 -2.62
CA PHE A 76 10.20 -3.49 -1.38
C PHE A 76 8.96 -4.29 -1.01
N GLU A 77 8.64 -4.26 0.27
CA GLU A 77 7.41 -4.81 0.82
C GLU A 77 6.88 -3.83 1.86
N GLU A 78 5.61 -3.44 1.72
CA GLU A 78 4.98 -2.51 2.63
C GLU A 78 3.71 -3.13 3.18
N ILE A 79 3.59 -3.16 4.51
CA ILE A 79 2.42 -3.69 5.20
C ILE A 79 1.55 -2.51 5.62
N ILE A 80 0.33 -2.45 5.10
CA ILE A 80 -0.56 -1.31 5.28
C ILE A 80 -1.82 -1.78 5.96
N PRO A 81 -2.06 -1.40 7.23
CA PRO A 81 -3.34 -1.69 7.87
C PRO A 81 -4.44 -0.82 7.27
N LEU A 82 -5.58 -1.42 6.99
CA LEU A 82 -6.75 -0.71 6.49
C LEU A 82 -7.68 -0.34 7.65
N ASP A 83 -8.30 0.82 7.56
CA ASP A 83 -9.28 1.26 8.56
C ASP A 83 -10.64 0.66 8.22
N VAL A 84 -10.90 -0.54 8.70
CA VAL A 84 -12.14 -1.26 8.45
C VAL A 84 -13.09 -1.26 9.64
N TYR A 85 -12.75 -0.57 10.73
CA TYR A 85 -13.62 -0.48 11.89
C TYR A 85 -14.91 0.26 11.55
N CYS A 86 -16.02 -0.26 12.06
CA CYS A 86 -17.36 0.28 11.83
C CYS A 86 -17.89 0.13 10.40
N LEU A 87 -17.25 -0.68 9.56
CA LEU A 87 -17.76 -0.94 8.23
C LEU A 87 -18.78 -2.09 8.24
N PRO A 88 -19.87 -1.97 7.47
CA PRO A 88 -20.83 -3.05 7.35
C PRO A 88 -20.27 -4.23 6.56
N ALA A 89 -20.91 -5.39 6.72
CA ALA A 89 -20.61 -6.55 5.90
C ALA A 89 -20.75 -6.21 4.42
N GLY A 90 -19.90 -6.78 3.59
CA GLY A 90 -19.92 -6.52 2.15
C GLY A 90 -18.57 -6.77 1.51
N THR A 91 -18.52 -6.52 0.22
CA THR A 91 -17.29 -6.66 -0.58
C THR A 91 -16.64 -5.30 -0.78
N TYR A 92 -15.36 -5.23 -0.50
CA TYR A 92 -14.56 -4.01 -0.60
C TYR A 92 -13.42 -4.20 -1.59
N THR A 93 -13.06 -3.11 -2.25
CA THR A 93 -11.94 -3.09 -3.19
C THR A 93 -10.79 -2.31 -2.59
N VAL A 94 -9.57 -2.79 -2.80
CA VAL A 94 -8.35 -2.09 -2.40
C VAL A 94 -7.57 -1.76 -3.66
N ASP A 95 -7.17 -0.51 -3.79
CA ASP A 95 -6.35 -0.03 -4.90
C ASP A 95 -5.07 0.55 -4.31
N VAL A 96 -3.93 -0.04 -4.67
CA VAL A 96 -2.62 0.45 -4.23
C VAL A 96 -1.84 0.85 -5.48
N ASN A 97 -1.71 2.14 -5.72
CA ASN A 97 -1.04 2.68 -6.90
C ASN A 97 -1.52 2.04 -8.21
N GLY A 98 -2.83 1.75 -8.29
CA GLY A 98 -3.44 1.18 -9.48
C GLY A 98 -3.57 -0.35 -9.49
N VAL A 99 -2.96 -1.04 -8.55
CA VAL A 99 -3.10 -2.50 -8.42
C VAL A 99 -4.26 -2.79 -7.48
N GLN A 100 -5.22 -3.59 -7.93
CA GLN A 100 -6.48 -3.80 -7.20
C GLN A 100 -6.66 -5.24 -6.76
N ALA A 101 -7.33 -5.40 -5.63
CA ALA A 101 -7.81 -6.68 -5.12
C ALA A 101 -9.06 -6.43 -4.30
N THR A 102 -9.81 -7.48 -3.98
CA THR A 102 -11.04 -7.37 -3.20
C THR A 102 -10.98 -8.26 -1.97
N PHE A 103 -11.78 -7.90 -0.97
CA PHE A 103 -11.97 -8.74 0.20
C PHE A 103 -13.41 -8.58 0.69
N ASP A 104 -13.87 -9.57 1.45
CA ASP A 104 -15.22 -9.57 2.01
C ASP A 104 -15.17 -9.44 3.53
N LEU A 105 -16.02 -8.57 4.06
CA LEU A 105 -16.36 -8.60 5.48
C LEU A 105 -17.65 -9.41 5.61
N GLU A 106 -17.56 -10.53 6.31
CA GLU A 106 -18.69 -11.46 6.43
C GLU A 106 -19.77 -10.97 7.39
N VAL A 107 -19.38 -10.12 8.34
CA VAL A 107 -20.29 -9.51 9.32
C VAL A 107 -19.92 -8.04 9.49
N ASP A 108 -20.84 -7.27 10.04
CA ASP A 108 -20.58 -5.87 10.37
C ASP A 108 -19.41 -5.80 11.35
N ASN A 109 -18.43 -4.99 11.02
CA ASN A 109 -17.17 -4.94 11.76
C ASN A 109 -17.18 -3.89 12.88
N ILE A 110 -18.10 -4.09 13.83
CA ILE A 110 -18.26 -3.19 14.96
C ILE A 110 -18.29 -4.01 16.27
N LEU A 111 -17.83 -3.39 17.35
CA LEU A 111 -18.00 -3.95 18.67
C LEU A 111 -19.41 -3.65 19.17
N SER A 112 -20.13 -4.69 19.51
CA SER A 112 -21.43 -4.57 20.16
C SER A 112 -21.24 -4.53 21.66
N ILE A 113 -21.85 -3.55 22.28
CA ILE A 113 -21.82 -3.43 23.74
C ILE A 113 -23.22 -3.65 24.29
#